data_4a3f1e52cf78272f981c7853f2149e15
#
_entry.id   4a3f1e52cf78272f981c7853f2149e15
#
_cell.length_a   1.000
_cell.length_b   1.000
_cell.length_c   1.000
_cell.angle_alpha   90.00
_cell.angle_beta   90.00
_cell.angle_gamma   90.00
#
_symmetry.space_group_name_H-M   'P 1'
#
loop_
_entity.id
_entity.type
_entity.pdbx_description
1 polymer ?
#
loop_
_entity_poly.entity_id
_entity_poly.type
_entity_poly.pdbx_seq_one_letter_code
_entity_poly.pdbx_strand_id
1 'polypeptide(L)'
;MIKPKNILFAWFWLTCTLTHAQLTMPRATSTYWRDSVPEAMRQSYISYGAQYIGQPWATIPDSIFGEFRRNGNRTHYEQLCFQKRTQLAAVAMAEIIEGKGRFIPDLKAGLDNLLAEPWWGIPAHYGPAQPKQKDQTVDLFNAETAGLVAWIRYMLNEALGHDMQ
;
A
#
# COMPACT_ATOMS: atom_id res chain seq x y z
N MET A 1 69.78 20.46 21.24
CA MET A 1 68.99 20.95 20.09
C MET A 1 68.29 19.78 19.50
N ILE A 2 67.02 19.64 19.82
CA ILE A 2 66.14 18.55 19.32
C ILE A 2 65.30 19.14 18.19
N LYS A 3 65.47 18.62 16.97
CA LYS A 3 64.70 19.04 15.81
C LYS A 3 63.22 18.50 15.93
N PRO A 4 62.19 19.31 15.69
CA PRO A 4 60.86 18.83 15.71
C PRO A 4 60.60 17.95 14.45
N LYS A 5 60.14 16.71 14.68
CA LYS A 5 59.66 15.84 13.62
C LYS A 5 58.29 16.35 13.16
N ASN A 6 58.20 16.69 11.89
CA ASN A 6 56.93 17.02 11.23
C ASN A 6 55.99 15.80 11.26
N ILE A 7 54.99 15.85 12.10
CA ILE A 7 53.88 14.89 12.09
C ILE A 7 52.93 15.39 11.02
N LEU A 8 52.99 14.79 9.83
CA LEU A 8 51.96 14.91 8.79
C LEU A 8 50.72 14.23 9.31
N PHE A 9 49.76 15.00 9.82
CA PHE A 9 48.40 14.53 10.02
C PHE A 9 47.75 14.38 8.62
N ALA A 10 47.76 13.15 8.09
CA ALA A 10 46.91 12.80 6.98
C ALA A 10 45.46 12.82 7.47
N TRP A 11 44.73 13.86 7.15
CA TRP A 11 43.29 13.92 7.28
C TRP A 11 42.70 12.94 6.28
N PHE A 12 42.40 11.74 6.77
CA PHE A 12 41.59 10.78 6.03
C PHE A 12 40.16 11.31 6.04
N TRP A 13 39.79 12.04 5.00
CA TRP A 13 38.38 12.36 4.73
C TRP A 13 37.66 11.06 4.44
N LEU A 14 37.10 10.48 5.50
CA LEU A 14 36.12 9.41 5.35
C LEU A 14 34.88 10.05 4.72
N THR A 15 34.84 10.13 3.40
CA THR A 15 33.63 10.43 2.66
C THR A 15 32.70 9.24 2.88
N CYS A 16 31.91 9.33 3.93
CA CYS A 16 30.77 8.46 4.13
C CYS A 16 29.79 8.81 3.00
N THR A 17 29.95 8.16 1.84
CA THR A 17 28.92 8.16 0.83
C THR A 17 27.73 7.48 1.47
N LEU A 18 26.79 8.30 1.94
CA LEU A 18 25.45 7.82 2.28
C LEU A 18 24.85 7.27 0.99
N THR A 19 25.16 6.01 0.71
CA THR A 19 24.40 5.24 -0.27
C THR A 19 23.01 5.13 0.32
N HIS A 20 22.15 6.07 -0.02
CA HIS A 20 20.72 5.90 0.16
C HIS A 20 20.37 4.68 -0.71
N ALA A 21 20.20 3.54 -0.07
CA ALA A 21 19.59 2.39 -0.70
C ALA A 21 18.12 2.79 -0.98
N GLN A 22 17.93 3.55 -2.05
CA GLN A 22 16.59 3.78 -2.56
C GLN A 22 16.13 2.44 -3.12
N LEU A 23 15.18 1.85 -2.45
CA LEU A 23 14.43 0.73 -3.00
C LEU A 23 13.64 1.29 -4.19
N THR A 24 14.28 1.34 -5.35
CA THR A 24 13.63 1.78 -6.59
C THR A 24 12.80 0.61 -7.12
N MET A 25 11.57 0.50 -6.61
CA MET A 25 10.61 -0.41 -7.24
C MET A 25 10.29 0.07 -8.65
N PRO A 26 10.33 -0.83 -9.64
CA PRO A 26 9.99 -0.47 -11.01
C PRO A 26 8.54 0.00 -11.10
N ARG A 27 8.29 1.15 -11.72
CA ARG A 27 6.92 1.61 -12.02
C ARG A 27 6.23 0.66 -13.00
N ALA A 28 4.92 0.74 -13.11
CA ALA A 28 4.13 -0.10 -14.04
C ALA A 28 4.57 0.06 -15.51
N THR A 29 5.07 1.24 -15.88
CA THR A 29 5.62 1.52 -17.22
C THR A 29 6.98 0.86 -17.50
N SER A 30 7.61 0.26 -16.48
CA SER A 30 8.90 -0.41 -16.63
C SER A 30 8.79 -1.72 -17.39
N THR A 31 9.74 -1.99 -18.27
CA THR A 31 9.87 -3.29 -18.96
C THR A 31 10.18 -4.44 -18.00
N TYR A 32 10.60 -4.14 -16.77
CA TYR A 32 10.90 -5.12 -15.73
C TYR A 32 9.78 -6.16 -15.55
N TRP A 33 8.52 -5.70 -15.54
CA TRP A 33 7.36 -6.56 -15.32
C TRP A 33 7.17 -7.60 -16.42
N ARG A 34 7.56 -7.27 -17.65
CA ARG A 34 7.55 -8.18 -18.79
C ARG A 34 8.81 -9.06 -18.86
N ASP A 35 9.95 -8.44 -18.62
CA ASP A 35 11.24 -9.05 -18.98
C ASP A 35 11.84 -9.87 -17.82
N SER A 36 11.53 -9.51 -16.56
CA SER A 36 12.12 -10.13 -15.37
C SER A 36 11.14 -10.99 -14.57
N VAL A 37 9.81 -10.83 -14.77
CA VAL A 37 8.81 -11.64 -14.08
C VAL A 37 8.44 -12.83 -14.97
N PRO A 38 8.55 -14.08 -14.48
CA PRO A 38 8.20 -15.26 -15.26
C PRO A 38 6.76 -15.22 -15.78
N GLU A 39 6.56 -15.68 -17.02
CA GLU A 39 5.24 -15.65 -17.69
C GLU A 39 4.14 -16.31 -16.87
N ALA A 40 4.39 -17.50 -16.30
CA ALA A 40 3.39 -18.19 -15.48
C ALA A 40 2.96 -17.37 -14.26
N MET A 41 3.89 -16.63 -13.65
CA MET A 41 3.61 -15.73 -12.53
C MET A 41 2.80 -14.53 -12.99
N ARG A 42 3.16 -13.93 -14.12
CA ARG A 42 2.40 -12.81 -14.70
C ARG A 42 0.95 -13.21 -14.97
N GLN A 43 0.74 -14.35 -15.62
CA GLN A 43 -0.59 -14.87 -15.92
C GLN A 43 -1.40 -15.17 -14.66
N SER A 44 -0.76 -15.68 -13.61
CA SER A 44 -1.40 -15.91 -12.32
C SER A 44 -1.93 -14.63 -11.70
N TYR A 45 -1.13 -13.56 -11.63
CA TYR A 45 -1.56 -12.27 -11.09
C TYR A 45 -2.66 -11.63 -11.94
N ILE A 46 -2.51 -11.65 -13.28
CA ILE A 46 -3.53 -11.11 -14.18
C ILE A 46 -4.85 -11.85 -14.03
N SER A 47 -4.81 -13.19 -13.99
CA SER A 47 -6.01 -14.02 -13.81
C SER A 47 -6.66 -13.80 -12.45
N TYR A 48 -5.86 -13.65 -11.40
CA TYR A 48 -6.38 -13.37 -10.07
C TYR A 48 -7.06 -12.00 -10.00
N GLY A 49 -6.45 -10.94 -10.53
CA GLY A 49 -7.07 -9.62 -10.58
C GLY A 49 -8.31 -9.59 -11.48
N ALA A 50 -8.32 -10.35 -12.57
CA ALA A 50 -9.46 -10.40 -13.49
C ALA A 50 -10.75 -10.94 -12.86
N GLN A 51 -10.67 -11.72 -11.78
CA GLN A 51 -11.83 -12.20 -11.04
C GLN A 51 -12.62 -11.05 -10.38
N TYR A 52 -11.98 -9.92 -10.18
CA TYR A 52 -12.56 -8.76 -9.50
C TYR A 52 -13.08 -7.67 -10.43
N ILE A 53 -12.88 -7.80 -11.76
CA ILE A 53 -13.42 -6.83 -12.72
C ILE A 53 -14.94 -6.81 -12.63
N GLY A 54 -15.52 -5.61 -12.41
CA GLY A 54 -16.95 -5.40 -12.28
C GLY A 54 -17.56 -5.95 -10.98
N GLN A 55 -16.75 -6.48 -10.05
CA GLN A 55 -17.26 -6.91 -8.75
C GLN A 55 -17.52 -5.69 -7.84
N PRO A 56 -18.59 -5.72 -7.05
CA PRO A 56 -18.91 -4.62 -6.16
C PRO A 56 -17.82 -4.46 -5.07
N TRP A 57 -17.55 -3.23 -4.70
CA TRP A 57 -16.70 -2.90 -3.56
C TRP A 57 -17.52 -2.94 -2.27
N ALA A 58 -17.03 -3.71 -1.30
CA ALA A 58 -17.71 -3.85 -0.02
C ALA A 58 -17.84 -2.51 0.70
N THR A 59 -19.01 -2.25 1.25
CA THR A 59 -19.24 -1.16 2.21
C THR A 59 -19.26 -1.76 3.61
N ILE A 60 -18.58 -1.11 4.56
CA ILE A 60 -18.56 -1.54 5.95
C ILE A 60 -19.60 -0.72 6.74
N PRO A 61 -20.74 -1.29 7.11
CA PRO A 61 -21.77 -0.57 7.87
C PRO A 61 -21.28 -0.25 9.29
N ASP A 62 -21.77 0.86 9.87
CA ASP A 62 -21.51 1.25 11.26
C ASP A 62 -21.90 0.15 12.25
N SER A 63 -22.93 -0.64 11.93
CA SER A 63 -23.34 -1.78 12.74
C SER A 63 -22.24 -2.85 12.85
N ILE A 64 -21.50 -3.10 11.78
CA ILE A 64 -20.37 -4.04 11.78
C ILE A 64 -19.17 -3.42 12.48
N PHE A 65 -18.87 -2.14 12.22
CA PHE A 65 -17.80 -1.42 12.93
C PHE A 65 -17.99 -1.47 14.44
N GLY A 66 -19.22 -1.23 14.94
CA GLY A 66 -19.54 -1.26 16.36
C GLY A 66 -19.70 -2.66 16.98
N GLU A 67 -19.61 -3.73 16.21
CA GLU A 67 -19.92 -5.08 16.67
C GLU A 67 -18.95 -5.58 17.75
N PHE A 68 -17.64 -5.34 17.56
CA PHE A 68 -16.64 -5.75 18.55
C PHE A 68 -16.93 -5.18 19.94
N ARG A 69 -17.32 -3.92 20.01
CA ARG A 69 -17.67 -3.29 21.30
C ARG A 69 -18.92 -3.91 21.94
N ARG A 70 -19.89 -4.36 21.13
CA ARG A 70 -21.16 -4.89 21.64
C ARG A 70 -21.07 -6.34 22.11
N ASN A 71 -20.33 -7.18 21.40
CA ASN A 71 -20.34 -8.63 21.65
C ASN A 71 -18.97 -9.30 21.48
N GLY A 72 -17.87 -8.55 21.26
CA GLY A 72 -16.53 -9.07 21.09
C GLY A 72 -16.25 -9.68 19.71
N ASN A 73 -17.19 -9.64 18.76
CA ASN A 73 -16.98 -10.17 17.42
C ASN A 73 -16.12 -9.21 16.59
N ARG A 74 -14.94 -9.67 16.20
CA ARG A 74 -14.04 -8.95 15.31
C ARG A 74 -14.08 -9.45 13.86
N THR A 75 -14.52 -10.69 13.69
CA THR A 75 -14.40 -11.43 12.43
C THR A 75 -15.15 -10.77 11.29
N HIS A 76 -16.38 -10.31 11.52
CA HIS A 76 -17.19 -9.70 10.46
C HIS A 76 -16.55 -8.43 9.91
N TYR A 77 -16.03 -7.56 10.79
CA TYR A 77 -15.35 -6.35 10.35
C TYR A 77 -14.07 -6.67 9.58
N GLU A 78 -13.23 -7.54 10.15
CA GLU A 78 -11.95 -7.91 9.56
C GLU A 78 -12.11 -8.58 8.20
N GLN A 79 -13.11 -9.45 8.06
CA GLN A 79 -13.38 -10.13 6.79
C GLN A 79 -13.66 -9.11 5.67
N LEU A 80 -14.56 -8.15 5.89
CA LEU A 80 -14.88 -7.13 4.90
C LEU A 80 -13.67 -6.22 4.61
N CYS A 81 -12.97 -5.83 5.67
CA CYS A 81 -11.80 -4.97 5.59
C CYS A 81 -10.67 -5.60 4.78
N PHE A 82 -10.31 -6.85 5.09
CA PHE A 82 -9.25 -7.57 4.39
C PHE A 82 -9.65 -7.93 2.97
N GLN A 83 -10.90 -8.36 2.75
CA GLN A 83 -11.39 -8.65 1.40
C GLN A 83 -11.24 -7.43 0.49
N LYS A 84 -11.64 -6.26 0.93
CA LYS A 84 -11.52 -5.02 0.16
C LYS A 84 -10.07 -4.70 -0.20
N ARG A 85 -9.14 -4.77 0.77
CA ARG A 85 -7.71 -4.48 0.52
C ARG A 85 -7.08 -5.54 -0.39
N THR A 86 -7.46 -6.80 -0.23
CA THR A 86 -7.02 -7.88 -1.12
C THR A 86 -7.50 -7.67 -2.55
N GLN A 87 -8.78 -7.32 -2.74
CA GLN A 87 -9.34 -6.99 -4.05
C GLN A 87 -8.58 -5.81 -4.68
N LEU A 88 -8.35 -4.74 -3.92
CA LEU A 88 -7.62 -3.57 -4.40
C LEU A 88 -6.19 -3.91 -4.83
N ALA A 89 -5.46 -4.67 -4.00
CA ALA A 89 -4.11 -5.12 -4.32
C ALA A 89 -4.07 -6.03 -5.55
N ALA A 90 -5.03 -6.94 -5.68
CA ALA A 90 -5.12 -7.87 -6.81
C ALA A 90 -5.34 -7.13 -8.14
N VAL A 91 -6.30 -6.18 -8.15
CA VAL A 91 -6.61 -5.36 -9.33
C VAL A 91 -5.41 -4.47 -9.70
N ALA A 92 -4.76 -3.85 -8.70
CA ALA A 92 -3.59 -3.03 -8.93
C ALA A 92 -2.40 -3.84 -9.50
N MET A 93 -2.10 -5.00 -8.91
CA MET A 93 -1.01 -5.86 -9.41
C MET A 93 -1.29 -6.37 -10.82
N ALA A 94 -2.52 -6.71 -11.14
CA ALA A 94 -2.91 -7.14 -12.48
C ALA A 94 -2.66 -6.01 -13.51
N GLU A 95 -3.02 -4.77 -13.18
CA GLU A 95 -2.73 -3.62 -14.06
C GLU A 95 -1.24 -3.35 -14.20
N ILE A 96 -0.48 -3.38 -13.10
CA ILE A 96 0.98 -3.16 -13.12
C ILE A 96 1.67 -4.15 -14.07
N ILE A 97 1.22 -5.39 -14.06
CA ILE A 97 1.84 -6.48 -14.84
C ILE A 97 1.34 -6.48 -16.28
N GLU A 98 0.04 -6.26 -16.50
CA GLU A 98 -0.54 -6.28 -17.85
C GLU A 98 -0.32 -4.97 -18.61
N GLY A 99 -0.50 -3.82 -17.95
CA GLY A 99 -0.26 -2.49 -18.50
C GLY A 99 -1.20 -2.10 -19.64
N LYS A 100 -2.43 -2.63 -19.68
CA LYS A 100 -3.40 -2.37 -20.76
C LYS A 100 -4.53 -1.43 -20.39
N GLY A 101 -4.58 -0.95 -19.16
CA GLY A 101 -5.59 -0.02 -18.68
C GLY A 101 -6.96 -0.63 -18.36
N ARG A 102 -7.15 -1.93 -18.59
CA ARG A 102 -8.49 -2.55 -18.41
C ARG A 102 -8.91 -2.68 -16.95
N PHE A 103 -7.97 -2.64 -16.02
CA PHE A 103 -8.24 -2.68 -14.58
C PHE A 103 -8.39 -1.29 -13.96
N ILE A 104 -8.02 -0.23 -14.68
CA ILE A 104 -8.03 1.14 -14.16
C ILE A 104 -9.40 1.61 -13.69
N PRO A 105 -10.51 1.35 -14.40
CA PRO A 105 -11.84 1.75 -13.92
C PRO A 105 -12.19 1.14 -12.55
N ASP A 106 -11.97 -0.17 -12.39
CA ASP A 106 -12.23 -0.87 -11.13
C ASP A 106 -11.27 -0.39 -10.03
N LEU A 107 -9.99 -0.17 -10.36
CA LEU A 107 -9.00 0.33 -9.42
C LEU A 107 -9.38 1.72 -8.88
N LYS A 108 -9.82 2.64 -9.75
CA LYS A 108 -10.30 3.96 -9.34
C LYS A 108 -11.51 3.85 -8.43
N ALA A 109 -12.51 3.07 -8.82
CA ALA A 109 -13.69 2.84 -7.99
C ALA A 109 -13.34 2.25 -6.62
N GLY A 110 -12.35 1.35 -6.56
CA GLY A 110 -11.88 0.77 -5.31
C GLY A 110 -11.14 1.76 -4.42
N LEU A 111 -10.31 2.60 -5.00
CA LEU A 111 -9.62 3.68 -4.27
C LEU A 111 -10.63 4.69 -3.72
N ASP A 112 -11.60 5.14 -4.53
CA ASP A 112 -12.65 6.06 -4.09
C ASP A 112 -13.47 5.45 -2.93
N ASN A 113 -13.85 4.17 -3.06
CA ASN A 113 -14.57 3.45 -2.02
C ASN A 113 -13.75 3.31 -0.72
N LEU A 114 -12.44 3.07 -0.84
CA LEU A 114 -11.53 2.98 0.31
C LEU A 114 -11.31 4.34 0.98
N LEU A 115 -11.10 5.38 0.18
CA LEU A 115 -10.87 6.75 0.69
C LEU A 115 -12.12 7.35 1.34
N ALA A 116 -13.30 6.89 0.95
CA ALA A 116 -14.57 7.25 1.59
C ALA A 116 -14.80 6.57 2.95
N GLU A 117 -13.99 5.58 3.34
CA GLU A 117 -14.08 4.97 4.67
C GLU A 117 -13.76 6.00 5.76
N PRO A 118 -14.63 6.16 6.77
CA PRO A 118 -14.39 7.11 7.85
C PRO A 118 -13.23 6.66 8.78
N TRP A 119 -12.86 5.38 8.70
CA TRP A 119 -11.87 4.77 9.57
C TRP A 119 -11.17 3.57 8.90
N TRP A 120 -9.84 3.53 8.98
CA TRP A 120 -9.06 2.43 8.41
C TRP A 120 -8.53 1.43 9.45
N GLY A 121 -8.66 1.74 10.73
CA GLY A 121 -8.17 0.86 11.80
C GLY A 121 -9.08 -0.33 12.06
N ILE A 122 -8.58 -1.27 12.86
CA ILE A 122 -9.33 -2.45 13.29
C ILE A 122 -9.95 -2.18 14.66
N PRO A 123 -11.28 -2.20 14.82
CA PRO A 123 -11.95 -1.90 16.10
C PRO A 123 -11.43 -2.72 17.28
N ALA A 124 -11.06 -3.98 17.04
CA ALA A 124 -10.52 -4.86 18.08
C ALA A 124 -9.15 -4.43 18.63
N HIS A 125 -8.39 -3.61 17.91
CA HIS A 125 -7.10 -3.10 18.38
C HIS A 125 -7.24 -1.99 19.43
N TYR A 126 -8.40 -1.37 19.54
CA TYR A 126 -8.68 -0.27 20.48
C TYR A 126 -9.40 -0.72 21.74
N GLY A 127 -9.71 -2.01 21.86
CA GLY A 127 -10.43 -2.54 23.01
C GLY A 127 -11.86 -1.98 23.14
N PRO A 128 -12.40 -1.93 24.39
CA PRO A 128 -13.77 -1.43 24.65
C PRO A 128 -13.96 0.06 24.35
N ALA A 129 -12.87 0.84 24.41
CA ALA A 129 -12.89 2.25 24.03
C ALA A 129 -12.77 2.36 22.53
N GLN A 130 -13.89 2.33 21.83
CA GLN A 130 -13.84 2.59 20.38
C GLN A 130 -13.25 3.97 20.10
N PRO A 131 -12.36 4.08 19.10
CA PRO A 131 -11.89 5.37 18.68
C PRO A 131 -13.08 6.20 18.23
N LYS A 132 -13.19 7.40 18.77
CA LYS A 132 -14.06 8.41 18.18
C LYS A 132 -13.40 8.82 16.86
N GLN A 133 -14.20 9.17 15.89
CA GLN A 133 -13.78 9.61 14.55
C GLN A 133 -12.67 10.71 14.55
N LYS A 134 -12.36 11.27 15.71
CA LYS A 134 -11.34 12.31 15.93
C LYS A 134 -10.07 11.79 16.61
N ASP A 135 -9.99 10.51 16.95
CA ASP A 135 -8.81 9.97 17.59
C ASP A 135 -7.70 9.85 16.54
N GLN A 136 -6.60 10.54 16.78
CA GLN A 136 -5.43 10.56 15.91
C GLN A 136 -4.53 9.31 16.11
N THR A 137 -5.07 8.26 16.69
CA THR A 137 -4.33 7.03 16.91
C THR A 137 -4.24 6.26 15.60
N VAL A 138 -3.03 6.00 15.18
CA VAL A 138 -2.73 5.16 14.01
C VAL A 138 -2.39 3.76 14.52
N ASP A 139 -3.19 2.77 14.15
CA ASP A 139 -2.83 1.38 14.37
C ASP A 139 -2.02 0.82 13.18
N LEU A 140 -1.51 -0.38 13.31
CA LEU A 140 -0.75 -1.06 12.27
C LEU A 140 -1.54 -1.16 10.96
N PHE A 141 -2.82 -1.44 11.02
CA PHE A 141 -3.67 -1.61 9.85
C PHE A 141 -3.94 -0.30 9.10
N ASN A 142 -4.02 0.84 9.81
CA ASN A 142 -4.02 2.15 9.16
C ASN A 142 -2.74 2.36 8.35
N ALA A 143 -1.59 2.03 8.95
CA ALA A 143 -0.29 2.18 8.29
C ALA A 143 -0.16 1.26 7.06
N GLU A 144 -0.60 0.00 7.16
CA GLU A 144 -0.61 -0.94 6.03
C GLU A 144 -1.54 -0.46 4.90
N THR A 145 -2.74 0.04 5.24
CA THR A 145 -3.67 0.58 4.25
C THR A 145 -3.09 1.81 3.55
N ALA A 146 -2.49 2.74 4.31
CA ALA A 146 -1.83 3.90 3.74
C ALA A 146 -0.65 3.50 2.85
N GLY A 147 0.13 2.51 3.27
CA GLY A 147 1.21 1.93 2.48
C GLY A 147 0.71 1.35 1.15
N LEU A 148 -0.39 0.58 1.16
CA LEU A 148 -1.00 0.04 -0.04
C LEU A 148 -1.43 1.14 -1.02
N VAL A 149 -2.11 2.18 -0.54
CA VAL A 149 -2.53 3.32 -1.37
C VAL A 149 -1.33 4.05 -1.95
N ALA A 150 -0.31 4.32 -1.13
CA ALA A 150 0.92 4.98 -1.56
C ALA A 150 1.67 4.17 -2.64
N TRP A 151 1.73 2.84 -2.48
CA TRP A 151 2.30 1.93 -3.47
C TRP A 151 1.54 1.97 -4.79
N ILE A 152 0.23 1.86 -4.77
CA ILE A 152 -0.62 1.94 -5.97
C ILE A 152 -0.39 3.28 -6.66
N ARG A 153 -0.40 4.38 -5.91
CA ARG A 153 -0.16 5.71 -6.43
C ARG A 153 1.24 5.84 -7.06
N TYR A 154 2.26 5.34 -6.39
CA TYR A 154 3.62 5.36 -6.91
C TYR A 154 3.75 4.58 -8.20
N MET A 155 3.19 3.37 -8.28
CA MET A 155 3.37 2.46 -9.41
C MET A 155 2.55 2.85 -10.64
N LEU A 156 1.33 3.35 -10.44
CA LEU A 156 0.33 3.61 -11.48
C LEU A 156 0.00 5.10 -11.67
N ASN A 157 0.86 6.00 -11.18
CA ASN A 157 0.60 7.45 -11.18
C ASN A 157 0.11 8.00 -12.52
N GLU A 158 0.75 7.61 -13.62
CA GLU A 158 0.39 8.07 -14.98
C GLU A 158 -0.96 7.52 -15.44
N ALA A 159 -1.24 6.24 -15.13
CA ALA A 159 -2.48 5.57 -15.51
C ALA A 159 -3.70 6.06 -14.69
N LEU A 160 -3.48 6.42 -13.43
CA LEU A 160 -4.53 6.94 -12.56
C LEU A 160 -4.93 8.39 -12.89
N GLY A 161 -4.03 9.15 -13.53
CA GLY A 161 -4.26 10.56 -13.86
C GLY A 161 -4.11 11.50 -12.65
N HIS A 162 -4.24 12.80 -12.91
CA HIS A 162 -4.09 13.84 -11.89
C HIS A 162 -5.34 14.06 -11.02
N ASP A 163 -6.47 13.52 -11.42
CA ASP A 163 -7.78 13.76 -10.76
C ASP A 163 -7.93 13.04 -9.42
N MET A 164 -6.97 12.19 -9.06
CA MET A 164 -6.92 11.48 -7.78
C MET A 164 -5.84 12.06 -6.85
N GLN A 165 -5.84 13.39 -6.65
CA GLN A 165 -4.93 14.07 -5.71
C GLN A 165 -5.53 14.14 -4.30
#